data_4655e79959636e72bcdb04e7fbb1292c
#
_entry.id   4655e79959636e72bcdb04e7fbb1292c
#
_cell.length_a   1.000
_cell.length_b   1.000
_cell.length_c   1.000
_cell.angle_alpha   90.00
_cell.angle_beta   90.00
_cell.angle_gamma   90.00
#
_symmetry.space_group_name_H-M   'P 1'
#
loop_
_entity.id
_entity.type
_entity.pdbx_description
1 polymer ?
#
loop_
_entity_poly.entity_id
_entity_poly.type
_entity_poly.pdbx_seq_one_letter_code
_entity_poly.pdbx_strand_id
1 'polypeptide(L)'
;YFEAMLEAPDMAFLGVRGLLMQAIRRDDTREALRLANQADVLRPGTPWVLSKLFELQAGAQQWEAANKTLLQGSGAKNAQTGRRRRAVVALALSEEAAASGDHKQAIKQARAACELDSHLIPALAAHVRHLAAAGQMRKAAKTLLAAWARNPHPDLAAAFGALGGPDEAPLDRVKRFQSLYKARPDDIESRLALAEASLAAS
;
A
#
# COMPACT_ATOMS: atom_id res chain seq x y z
N TYR A 1 5.53 2.01 39.27
CA TYR A 1 4.36 1.15 39.46
C TYR A 1 4.34 -0.01 38.45
N PHE A 2 4.33 0.25 37.13
CA PHE A 2 4.31 -0.83 36.12
C PHE A 2 5.61 -1.65 36.09
N GLU A 3 6.76 -1.05 36.37
CA GLU A 3 8.04 -1.76 36.45
C GLU A 3 8.03 -2.81 37.57
N ALA A 4 7.47 -2.50 38.74
CA ALA A 4 7.34 -3.46 39.82
C ALA A 4 6.43 -4.66 39.47
N MET A 5 5.51 -4.49 38.52
CA MET A 5 4.64 -5.59 38.04
C MET A 5 5.41 -6.59 37.15
N LEU A 6 6.55 -6.20 36.58
CA LEU A 6 7.35 -7.10 35.73
C LEU A 6 8.03 -8.22 36.55
N GLU A 7 8.26 -8.01 37.85
CA GLU A 7 8.89 -8.98 38.75
C GLU A 7 7.94 -10.15 39.11
N ALA A 8 6.62 -9.93 38.99
CA ALA A 8 5.63 -10.95 39.26
C ALA A 8 5.16 -11.59 37.95
N PRO A 9 5.38 -12.91 37.72
CA PRO A 9 5.04 -13.58 36.47
C PRO A 9 3.57 -13.39 36.03
N ASP A 10 2.65 -13.43 36.98
CA ASP A 10 1.20 -13.28 36.72
C ASP A 10 0.80 -11.86 36.31
N MET A 11 1.61 -10.87 36.69
CA MET A 11 1.36 -9.44 36.46
C MET A 11 2.24 -8.87 35.34
N ALA A 12 3.26 -9.60 34.89
CA ALA A 12 4.24 -9.12 33.91
C ALA A 12 3.60 -8.61 32.62
N PHE A 13 2.59 -9.30 32.10
CA PHE A 13 1.88 -8.88 30.89
C PHE A 13 1.13 -7.54 31.08
N LEU A 14 0.52 -7.32 32.24
CA LEU A 14 -0.15 -6.06 32.58
C LEU A 14 0.87 -4.93 32.77
N GLY A 15 2.01 -5.21 33.40
CA GLY A 15 3.13 -4.29 33.53
C GLY A 15 3.65 -3.83 32.17
N VAL A 16 3.96 -4.77 31.29
CA VAL A 16 4.39 -4.48 29.90
C VAL A 16 3.34 -3.67 29.16
N ARG A 17 2.06 -4.00 29.26
CA ARG A 17 0.97 -3.23 28.63
C ARG A 17 0.94 -1.79 29.12
N GLY A 18 1.09 -1.56 30.43
CA GLY A 18 1.12 -0.22 31.02
C GLY A 18 2.30 0.62 30.51
N LEU A 19 3.49 0.02 30.47
CA LEU A 19 4.69 0.67 29.95
C LEU A 19 4.59 0.95 28.44
N LEU A 20 4.06 0.03 27.67
CA LEU A 20 3.80 0.21 26.24
C LEU A 20 2.89 1.42 25.99
N MET A 21 1.80 1.54 26.73
CA MET A 21 0.91 2.70 26.62
C MET A 21 1.57 4.01 27.02
N GLN A 22 2.49 3.99 27.98
CA GLN A 22 3.28 5.17 28.34
C GLN A 22 4.29 5.54 27.24
N ALA A 23 4.99 4.57 26.66
CA ALA A 23 5.92 4.80 25.57
C ALA A 23 5.20 5.41 24.35
N ILE A 24 4.01 4.89 23.99
CA ILE A 24 3.18 5.45 22.91
C ILE A 24 2.78 6.90 23.19
N ARG A 25 2.38 7.23 24.44
CA ARG A 25 2.01 8.61 24.80
C ARG A 25 3.17 9.60 24.75
N ARG A 26 4.40 9.10 24.92
CA ARG A 26 5.65 9.89 24.86
C ARG A 26 6.22 9.94 23.44
N ASP A 27 5.56 9.31 22.48
CA ASP A 27 6.03 9.15 21.10
C ASP A 27 7.40 8.45 21.01
N ASP A 28 7.73 7.63 22.01
CA ASP A 28 8.94 6.80 22.03
C ASP A 28 8.67 5.51 21.23
N THR A 29 8.74 5.62 19.91
CA THR A 29 8.49 4.52 18.97
C THR A 29 9.42 3.34 19.20
N ARG A 30 10.69 3.59 19.56
CA ARG A 30 11.69 2.52 19.80
C ARG A 30 11.32 1.69 21.02
N GLU A 31 11.03 2.34 22.12
CA GLU A 31 10.64 1.66 23.35
C GLU A 31 9.26 1.00 23.21
N ALA A 32 8.32 1.65 22.52
CA ALA A 32 7.02 1.06 22.22
C ALA A 32 7.14 -0.24 21.41
N LEU A 33 8.00 -0.28 20.38
CA LEU A 33 8.27 -1.50 19.61
C LEU A 33 8.88 -2.61 20.48
N ARG A 34 9.85 -2.28 21.34
CA ARG A 34 10.47 -3.23 22.26
C ARG A 34 9.42 -3.85 23.19
N LEU A 35 8.59 -3.02 23.81
CA LEU A 35 7.55 -3.45 24.74
C LEU A 35 6.42 -4.23 24.05
N ALA A 36 6.05 -3.85 22.83
CA ALA A 36 5.04 -4.59 22.04
C ALA A 36 5.54 -6.00 21.69
N ASN A 37 6.80 -6.14 21.29
CA ASN A 37 7.41 -7.46 21.06
C ASN A 37 7.47 -8.29 22.35
N GLN A 38 7.84 -7.67 23.49
CA GLN A 38 7.84 -8.34 24.79
C GLN A 38 6.42 -8.82 25.18
N ALA A 39 5.38 -8.01 24.91
CA ALA A 39 4.00 -8.40 25.15
C ALA A 39 3.58 -9.60 24.29
N ASP A 40 4.01 -9.67 23.02
CA ASP A 40 3.72 -10.80 22.14
C ASP A 40 4.45 -12.08 22.59
N VAL A 41 5.67 -11.97 23.11
CA VAL A 41 6.39 -13.11 23.71
C VAL A 41 5.68 -13.64 24.97
N LEU A 42 5.17 -12.75 25.83
CA LEU A 42 4.46 -13.15 27.05
C LEU A 42 3.08 -13.78 26.77
N ARG A 43 2.37 -13.28 25.77
CA ARG A 43 1.06 -13.80 25.35
C ARG A 43 0.94 -13.76 23.83
N PRO A 44 1.48 -14.76 23.12
CA PRO A 44 1.50 -14.81 21.68
C PRO A 44 0.09 -14.76 21.06
N GLY A 45 -0.03 -14.06 19.95
CA GLY A 45 -1.28 -14.02 19.18
C GLY A 45 -2.39 -13.17 19.80
N THR A 46 -2.10 -12.40 20.85
CA THR A 46 -3.09 -11.52 21.49
C THR A 46 -3.53 -10.41 20.51
N PRO A 47 -4.82 -10.31 20.12
CA PRO A 47 -5.26 -9.44 19.01
C PRO A 47 -4.89 -7.98 19.16
N TRP A 48 -5.00 -7.39 20.36
CA TRP A 48 -4.65 -5.99 20.58
C TRP A 48 -3.13 -5.75 20.50
N VAL A 49 -2.30 -6.74 20.95
CA VAL A 49 -0.84 -6.67 20.84
C VAL A 49 -0.43 -6.68 19.38
N LEU A 50 -0.94 -7.64 18.61
CA LEU A 50 -0.67 -7.73 17.17
C LEU A 50 -1.12 -6.47 16.41
N SER A 51 -2.27 -5.87 16.80
CA SER A 51 -2.70 -4.61 16.18
C SER A 51 -1.73 -3.46 16.49
N LYS A 52 -1.28 -3.34 17.75
CA LYS A 52 -0.32 -2.29 18.13
C LYS A 52 1.07 -2.53 17.54
N LEU A 53 1.52 -3.77 17.52
CA LEU A 53 2.78 -4.14 16.89
C LEU A 53 2.78 -3.81 15.39
N PHE A 54 1.70 -4.14 14.70
CA PHE A 54 1.53 -3.77 13.30
C PHE A 54 1.56 -2.24 13.09
N GLU A 55 0.82 -1.48 13.90
CA GLU A 55 0.78 -0.01 13.80
C GLU A 55 2.17 0.61 14.00
N LEU A 56 2.91 0.15 14.99
CA LEU A 56 4.26 0.62 15.29
C LEU A 56 5.27 0.22 14.19
N GLN A 57 5.21 -1.02 13.71
CA GLN A 57 6.07 -1.51 12.62
C GLN A 57 5.80 -0.76 11.31
N ALA A 58 4.53 -0.54 10.97
CA ALA A 58 4.14 0.22 9.77
C ALA A 58 4.59 1.70 9.87
N GLY A 59 4.42 2.32 11.04
CA GLY A 59 4.90 3.69 11.30
C GLY A 59 6.42 3.82 11.23
N ALA A 60 7.15 2.77 11.61
CA ALA A 60 8.60 2.68 11.48
C ALA A 60 9.08 2.17 10.11
N GLN A 61 8.17 2.00 9.14
CA GLN A 61 8.45 1.46 7.79
C GLN A 61 9.08 0.05 7.79
N GLN A 62 8.87 -0.73 8.84
CA GLN A 62 9.35 -2.12 8.95
C GLN A 62 8.36 -3.08 8.27
N TRP A 63 8.20 -2.96 6.95
CA TRP A 63 7.12 -3.59 6.19
C TRP A 63 7.15 -5.12 6.21
N GLU A 64 8.34 -5.72 6.17
CA GLU A 64 8.51 -7.17 6.30
C GLU A 64 8.02 -7.68 7.67
N ALA A 65 8.38 -6.98 8.76
CA ALA A 65 7.92 -7.30 10.11
C ALA A 65 6.40 -7.11 10.24
N ALA A 66 5.88 -5.99 9.73
CA ALA A 66 4.45 -5.70 9.70
C ALA A 66 3.66 -6.80 8.95
N ASN A 67 4.19 -7.29 7.83
CA ASN A 67 3.59 -8.40 7.08
C ASN A 67 3.55 -9.69 7.92
N LYS A 68 4.64 -10.05 8.60
CA LYS A 68 4.69 -11.22 9.49
C LYS A 68 3.66 -11.10 10.61
N THR A 69 3.56 -9.94 11.25
CA THR A 69 2.59 -9.66 12.32
C THR A 69 1.13 -9.84 11.83
N LEU A 70 0.80 -9.36 10.64
CA LEU A 70 -0.54 -9.56 10.05
C LEU A 70 -0.86 -11.03 9.76
N LEU A 71 0.14 -11.84 9.44
CA LEU A 71 -0.04 -13.27 9.17
C LEU A 71 -0.27 -14.10 10.44
N GLN A 72 0.24 -13.65 11.60
CA GLN A 72 0.02 -14.29 12.91
C GLN A 72 -1.43 -14.15 13.40
N GLY A 73 -2.08 -13.02 13.08
CA GLY A 73 -3.46 -12.75 13.50
C GLY A 73 -4.49 -13.59 12.73
N SER A 74 -5.01 -14.63 13.34
CA SER A 74 -5.99 -15.54 12.69
C SER A 74 -7.33 -14.87 12.35
N GLY A 75 -7.78 -13.87 13.12
CA GLY A 75 -9.06 -13.18 12.90
C GLY A 75 -9.03 -12.08 11.83
N ALA A 76 -7.86 -11.52 11.53
CA ALA A 76 -7.72 -10.40 10.59
C ALA A 76 -7.60 -10.84 9.11
N LYS A 77 -7.39 -12.13 8.83
CA LYS A 77 -7.13 -12.61 7.47
C LYS A 77 -8.28 -12.39 6.50
N ASN A 78 -9.53 -12.46 6.97
CA ASN A 78 -10.73 -12.39 6.14
C ASN A 78 -11.57 -11.13 6.35
N ALA A 79 -11.33 -10.33 7.39
CA ALA A 79 -12.01 -9.06 7.58
C ALA A 79 -11.55 -8.04 6.53
N GLN A 80 -12.45 -7.19 6.05
CA GLN A 80 -12.13 -6.16 5.05
C GLN A 80 -10.95 -5.27 5.51
N THR A 81 -10.92 -4.90 6.79
CA THR A 81 -9.81 -4.14 7.39
C THR A 81 -8.49 -4.90 7.31
N GLY A 82 -8.49 -6.22 7.56
CA GLY A 82 -7.29 -7.05 7.45
C GLY A 82 -6.79 -7.16 6.02
N ARG A 83 -7.68 -7.32 5.05
CA ARG A 83 -7.32 -7.32 3.62
C ARG A 83 -6.72 -5.99 3.19
N ARG A 84 -7.34 -4.87 3.59
CA ARG A 84 -6.82 -3.53 3.28
C ARG A 84 -5.44 -3.27 3.91
N ARG A 85 -5.22 -3.64 5.18
CA ARG A 85 -3.89 -3.54 5.81
C ARG A 85 -2.84 -4.35 5.04
N ARG A 86 -3.17 -5.56 4.63
CA ARG A 86 -2.27 -6.40 3.80
C ARG A 86 -2.02 -5.80 2.42
N ALA A 87 -3.01 -5.18 1.80
CA ALA A 87 -2.85 -4.47 0.52
C ALA A 87 -1.88 -3.29 0.65
N VAL A 88 -1.99 -2.51 1.73
CA VAL A 88 -1.07 -1.40 2.00
C VAL A 88 0.36 -1.89 2.23
N VAL A 89 0.54 -2.96 3.01
CA VAL A 89 1.88 -3.54 3.22
C VAL A 89 2.46 -4.08 1.92
N ALA A 90 1.66 -4.80 1.12
CA ALA A 90 2.12 -5.29 -0.18
C ALA A 90 2.50 -4.14 -1.13
N LEU A 91 1.76 -3.02 -1.11
CA LEU A 91 2.13 -1.82 -1.85
C LEU A 91 3.48 -1.27 -1.38
N ALA A 92 3.69 -1.12 -0.08
CA ALA A 92 4.95 -0.61 0.47
C ALA A 92 6.15 -1.52 0.10
N LEU A 93 5.98 -2.84 0.23
CA LEU A 93 6.98 -3.83 -0.21
C LEU A 93 7.25 -3.76 -1.72
N SER A 94 6.25 -3.37 -2.53
CA SER A 94 6.47 -3.19 -3.97
C SER A 94 7.34 -1.98 -4.27
N GLU A 95 7.18 -0.89 -3.52
CA GLU A 95 8.01 0.31 -3.67
C GLU A 95 9.46 0.06 -3.18
N GLU A 96 9.65 -0.66 -2.08
CA GLU A 96 10.98 -1.07 -1.62
C GLU A 96 11.69 -1.95 -2.65
N ALA A 97 10.99 -2.94 -3.23
CA ALA A 97 11.52 -3.78 -4.28
C ALA A 97 11.90 -2.97 -5.54
N ALA A 98 11.07 -1.99 -5.91
CA ALA A 98 11.36 -1.10 -7.03
C ALA A 98 12.60 -0.22 -6.75
N ALA A 99 12.73 0.32 -5.55
CA ALA A 99 13.88 1.11 -5.12
C ALA A 99 15.19 0.30 -5.12
N SER A 100 15.12 -1.00 -4.83
CA SER A 100 16.27 -1.93 -4.90
C SER A 100 16.55 -2.46 -6.31
N GLY A 101 15.73 -2.09 -7.33
CA GLY A 101 15.87 -2.57 -8.70
C GLY A 101 15.27 -3.95 -8.97
N ASP A 102 14.63 -4.58 -8.00
CA ASP A 102 13.93 -5.86 -8.21
C ASP A 102 12.53 -5.63 -8.83
N HIS A 103 12.54 -5.32 -10.12
CA HIS A 103 11.30 -5.10 -10.89
C HIS A 103 10.35 -6.30 -10.86
N LYS A 104 10.86 -7.52 -10.78
CA LYS A 104 10.03 -8.72 -10.74
C LYS A 104 9.25 -8.81 -9.43
N GLN A 105 9.89 -8.56 -8.31
CA GLN A 105 9.25 -8.56 -7.00
C GLN A 105 8.32 -7.34 -6.85
N ALA A 106 8.72 -6.16 -7.35
CA ALA A 106 7.89 -4.96 -7.36
C ALA A 106 6.54 -5.22 -8.07
N ILE A 107 6.56 -5.78 -9.28
CA ILE A 107 5.35 -6.15 -10.03
C ILE A 107 4.50 -7.16 -9.26
N LYS A 108 5.14 -8.18 -8.68
CA LYS A 108 4.45 -9.25 -7.92
C LYS A 108 3.71 -8.67 -6.70
N GLN A 109 4.38 -7.83 -5.91
CA GLN A 109 3.80 -7.24 -4.71
C GLN A 109 2.70 -6.22 -5.03
N ALA A 110 2.91 -5.34 -6.02
CA ALA A 110 1.89 -4.40 -6.46
C ALA A 110 0.63 -5.11 -6.99
N ARG A 111 0.81 -6.21 -7.73
CA ARG A 111 -0.30 -7.05 -8.18
C ARG A 111 -1.05 -7.66 -7.00
N ALA A 112 -0.33 -8.22 -6.01
CA ALA A 112 -0.94 -8.79 -4.81
C ALA A 112 -1.73 -7.72 -4.02
N ALA A 113 -1.23 -6.48 -3.93
CA ALA A 113 -1.96 -5.37 -3.33
C ALA A 113 -3.29 -5.10 -4.05
N CYS A 114 -3.30 -5.08 -5.39
CA CYS A 114 -4.53 -4.92 -6.19
C CYS A 114 -5.53 -6.08 -6.02
N GLU A 115 -5.05 -7.31 -5.86
CA GLU A 115 -5.89 -8.49 -5.62
C GLU A 115 -6.51 -8.47 -4.22
N LEU A 116 -5.81 -7.93 -3.22
CA LEU A 116 -6.30 -7.78 -1.85
C LEU A 116 -7.33 -6.66 -1.72
N ASP A 117 -7.11 -5.52 -2.40
CA ASP A 117 -8.03 -4.38 -2.42
C ASP A 117 -8.02 -3.73 -3.81
N SER A 118 -9.02 -4.08 -4.62
CA SER A 118 -9.17 -3.57 -6.00
C SER A 118 -9.53 -2.08 -6.07
N HIS A 119 -9.90 -1.46 -4.94
CA HIS A 119 -10.21 -0.02 -4.83
C HIS A 119 -9.00 0.80 -4.34
N LEU A 120 -7.88 0.16 -4.03
CA LEU A 120 -6.66 0.84 -3.62
C LEU A 120 -5.94 1.43 -4.85
N ILE A 121 -6.39 2.61 -5.28
CA ILE A 121 -5.86 3.30 -6.47
C ILE A 121 -4.34 3.42 -6.48
N PRO A 122 -3.65 3.78 -5.37
CA PRO A 122 -2.19 3.82 -5.34
C PRO A 122 -1.52 2.49 -5.69
N ALA A 123 -2.10 1.34 -5.28
CA ALA A 123 -1.54 0.03 -5.63
C ALA A 123 -1.65 -0.26 -7.13
N LEU A 124 -2.75 0.16 -7.73
CA LEU A 124 -2.95 -0.01 -9.17
C LEU A 124 -2.01 0.89 -9.97
N ALA A 125 -1.86 2.16 -9.57
CA ALA A 125 -0.89 3.09 -10.17
C ALA A 125 0.54 2.56 -10.06
N ALA A 126 0.93 2.04 -8.89
CA ALA A 126 2.23 1.40 -8.67
C ALA A 126 2.42 0.18 -9.58
N HIS A 127 1.40 -0.69 -9.69
CA HIS A 127 1.49 -1.87 -10.56
C HIS A 127 1.71 -1.49 -12.03
N VAL A 128 0.98 -0.50 -12.53
CA VAL A 128 1.14 0.04 -13.89
C VAL A 128 2.55 0.61 -14.08
N ARG A 129 3.03 1.41 -13.14
CA ARG A 129 4.35 2.04 -13.14
C ARG A 129 5.49 1.00 -13.17
N HIS A 130 5.38 -0.05 -12.33
CA HIS A 130 6.39 -1.13 -12.29
C HIS A 130 6.37 -1.99 -13.56
N LEU A 131 5.20 -2.23 -14.17
CA LEU A 131 5.10 -2.89 -15.46
C LEU A 131 5.80 -2.06 -16.56
N ALA A 132 5.59 -0.75 -16.57
CA ALA A 132 6.23 0.15 -17.52
C ALA A 132 7.75 0.19 -17.33
N ALA A 133 8.24 0.31 -16.10
CA ALA A 133 9.66 0.29 -15.76
C ALA A 133 10.35 -1.02 -16.19
N ALA A 134 9.62 -2.13 -16.18
CA ALA A 134 10.10 -3.43 -16.68
C ALA A 134 9.93 -3.59 -18.22
N GLY A 135 9.61 -2.53 -18.97
CA GLY A 135 9.43 -2.56 -20.42
C GLY A 135 8.11 -3.21 -20.89
N GLN A 136 7.21 -3.57 -19.99
CA GLN A 136 5.94 -4.24 -20.32
C GLN A 136 4.81 -3.23 -20.64
N MET A 137 5.09 -2.26 -21.52
CA MET A 137 4.21 -1.12 -21.81
C MET A 137 2.79 -1.53 -22.24
N ARG A 138 2.66 -2.54 -23.13
CA ARG A 138 1.34 -3.02 -23.57
C ARG A 138 0.50 -3.57 -22.42
N LYS A 139 1.15 -4.28 -21.49
CA LYS A 139 0.47 -4.84 -20.32
C LYS A 139 0.09 -3.75 -19.32
N ALA A 140 0.97 -2.77 -19.11
CA ALA A 140 0.69 -1.59 -18.28
C ALA A 140 -0.55 -0.84 -18.78
N ALA A 141 -0.61 -0.50 -20.08
CA ALA A 141 -1.73 0.18 -20.69
C ALA A 141 -3.03 -0.64 -20.59
N LYS A 142 -2.99 -1.95 -20.89
CA LYS A 142 -4.15 -2.83 -20.77
C LYS A 142 -4.67 -2.91 -19.33
N THR A 143 -3.78 -3.03 -18.36
CA THR A 143 -4.13 -3.08 -16.92
C THR A 143 -4.80 -1.79 -16.49
N LEU A 144 -4.26 -0.65 -16.91
CA LEU A 144 -4.82 0.65 -16.56
C LEU A 144 -6.19 0.89 -17.22
N LEU A 145 -6.35 0.59 -18.50
CA LEU A 145 -7.64 0.73 -19.20
C LEU A 145 -8.73 -0.14 -18.58
N ALA A 146 -8.40 -1.36 -18.16
CA ALA A 146 -9.35 -2.24 -17.47
C ALA A 146 -9.76 -1.68 -16.09
N ALA A 147 -8.86 -0.98 -15.42
CA ALA A 147 -9.17 -0.31 -14.17
C ALA A 147 -9.98 0.96 -14.37
N TRP A 148 -9.60 1.78 -15.36
CA TRP A 148 -10.33 2.98 -15.75
C TRP A 148 -11.79 2.70 -16.08
N ALA A 149 -12.05 1.64 -16.84
CA ALA A 149 -13.41 1.23 -17.17
C ALA A 149 -14.29 0.93 -15.95
N ARG A 150 -13.68 0.58 -14.80
CA ARG A 150 -14.40 0.32 -13.54
C ARG A 150 -14.55 1.57 -12.68
N ASN A 151 -13.46 2.30 -12.52
CA ASN A 151 -13.40 3.46 -11.63
C ASN A 151 -12.36 4.47 -12.15
N PRO A 152 -12.77 5.43 -13.00
CA PRO A 152 -11.89 6.53 -13.40
C PRO A 152 -11.39 7.30 -12.17
N HIS A 153 -10.10 7.69 -12.20
CA HIS A 153 -9.48 8.43 -11.09
C HIS A 153 -8.30 9.28 -11.61
N PRO A 154 -8.10 10.51 -11.12
CA PRO A 154 -7.00 11.39 -11.57
C PRO A 154 -5.62 10.73 -11.52
N ASP A 155 -5.31 9.97 -10.45
CA ASP A 155 -4.02 9.29 -10.31
C ASP A 155 -3.80 8.23 -11.41
N LEU A 156 -4.87 7.60 -11.90
CA LEU A 156 -4.78 6.68 -13.03
C LEU A 156 -4.56 7.43 -14.35
N ALA A 157 -5.18 8.61 -14.54
CA ALA A 157 -4.90 9.47 -15.68
C ALA A 157 -3.44 9.93 -15.68
N ALA A 158 -2.91 10.33 -14.52
CA ALA A 158 -1.50 10.69 -14.36
C ALA A 158 -0.56 9.51 -14.68
N ALA A 159 -0.86 8.31 -14.15
CA ALA A 159 -0.09 7.10 -14.44
C ALA A 159 -0.16 6.74 -15.94
N PHE A 160 -1.31 6.94 -16.60
CA PHE A 160 -1.46 6.74 -18.04
C PHE A 160 -0.65 7.76 -18.84
N GLY A 161 -0.64 9.03 -18.38
CA GLY A 161 0.20 10.07 -18.93
C GLY A 161 1.67 9.69 -18.97
N ALA A 162 2.16 9.10 -17.89
CA ALA A 162 3.56 8.68 -17.77
C ALA A 162 3.96 7.51 -18.71
N LEU A 163 3.02 6.75 -19.23
CA LEU A 163 3.30 5.65 -20.18
C LEU A 163 3.79 6.13 -21.56
N GLY A 164 3.52 7.36 -21.94
CA GLY A 164 3.93 7.89 -23.25
C GLY A 164 5.43 8.17 -23.38
N GLY A 165 6.12 8.31 -22.27
CA GLY A 165 7.53 8.69 -22.25
C GLY A 165 7.79 10.17 -22.57
N PRO A 166 9.04 10.61 -22.47
CA PRO A 166 9.40 12.03 -22.68
C PRO A 166 9.30 12.50 -24.12
N ASP A 167 9.45 11.59 -25.09
CA ASP A 167 9.48 11.89 -26.52
C ASP A 167 8.11 11.70 -27.22
N GLU A 168 7.04 11.48 -26.45
CA GLU A 168 5.71 11.30 -27.02
C GLU A 168 5.23 12.60 -27.68
N ALA A 169 4.90 12.52 -28.99
CA ALA A 169 4.33 13.68 -29.69
C ALA A 169 2.99 14.09 -29.08
N PRO A 170 2.69 15.40 -28.92
CA PRO A 170 1.48 15.88 -28.26
C PRO A 170 0.20 15.28 -28.84
N LEU A 171 0.09 15.17 -30.18
CA LEU A 171 -1.07 14.56 -30.83
C LEU A 171 -1.20 13.06 -30.57
N ASP A 172 -0.10 12.33 -30.40
CA ASP A 172 -0.15 10.91 -30.06
C ASP A 172 -0.59 10.70 -28.60
N ARG A 173 -0.20 11.61 -27.72
CA ARG A 173 -0.75 11.69 -26.36
C ARG A 173 -2.27 11.87 -26.38
N VAL A 174 -2.80 12.80 -27.17
CA VAL A 174 -4.26 13.00 -27.32
C VAL A 174 -4.94 11.73 -27.83
N LYS A 175 -4.41 11.08 -28.89
CA LYS A 175 -4.95 9.81 -29.40
C LYS A 175 -4.97 8.73 -28.33
N ARG A 176 -3.91 8.67 -27.51
CA ARG A 176 -3.83 7.71 -26.41
C ARG A 176 -4.90 7.99 -25.35
N PHE A 177 -5.09 9.24 -24.93
CA PHE A 177 -6.11 9.65 -23.97
C PHE A 177 -7.54 9.48 -24.49
N GLN A 178 -7.76 9.51 -25.79
CA GLN A 178 -9.04 9.12 -26.38
C GLN A 178 -9.47 7.69 -26.01
N SER A 179 -8.52 6.80 -25.70
CA SER A 179 -8.86 5.45 -25.25
C SER A 179 -9.47 5.41 -23.86
N LEU A 180 -9.06 6.32 -22.94
CA LEU A 180 -9.71 6.51 -21.65
C LEU A 180 -11.13 7.02 -21.80
N TYR A 181 -11.30 8.05 -22.64
CA TYR A 181 -12.61 8.62 -22.95
C TYR A 181 -13.57 7.57 -23.55
N LYS A 182 -13.11 6.77 -24.52
CA LYS A 182 -13.91 5.69 -25.12
C LYS A 182 -14.32 4.63 -24.11
N ALA A 183 -13.49 4.36 -23.10
CA ALA A 183 -13.81 3.37 -22.06
C ALA A 183 -14.93 3.84 -21.12
N ARG A 184 -15.04 5.15 -20.84
CA ARG A 184 -16.06 5.76 -19.96
C ARG A 184 -16.41 7.18 -20.43
N PRO A 185 -17.18 7.35 -21.52
CA PRO A 185 -17.42 8.67 -22.12
C PRO A 185 -18.28 9.60 -21.26
N ASP A 186 -19.12 9.03 -20.39
CA ASP A 186 -20.02 9.81 -19.53
C ASP A 186 -19.38 10.25 -18.23
N ASP A 187 -18.19 9.73 -17.92
CA ASP A 187 -17.48 10.05 -16.68
C ASP A 187 -16.72 11.38 -16.81
N ILE A 188 -16.79 12.21 -15.75
CA ILE A 188 -16.15 13.52 -15.72
C ILE A 188 -14.64 13.43 -15.84
N GLU A 189 -14.02 12.45 -15.17
CA GLU A 189 -12.56 12.26 -15.20
C GLU A 189 -12.07 11.90 -16.61
N SER A 190 -12.87 11.14 -17.39
CA SER A 190 -12.56 10.82 -18.78
C SER A 190 -12.53 12.05 -19.68
N ARG A 191 -13.48 12.98 -19.45
CA ARG A 191 -13.57 14.25 -20.18
C ARG A 191 -12.43 15.18 -19.79
N LEU A 192 -12.14 15.29 -18.50
CA LEU A 192 -11.04 16.12 -17.98
C LEU A 192 -9.69 15.63 -18.49
N ALA A 193 -9.41 14.35 -18.37
CA ALA A 193 -8.15 13.78 -18.83
C ALA A 193 -7.90 14.00 -20.33
N LEU A 194 -8.95 13.87 -21.17
CA LEU A 194 -8.84 14.16 -22.60
C LEU A 194 -8.68 15.65 -22.88
N ALA A 195 -9.40 16.52 -22.15
CA ALA A 195 -9.29 17.96 -22.32
C ALA A 195 -7.90 18.47 -21.95
N GLU A 196 -7.33 18.01 -20.83
CA GLU A 196 -5.96 18.35 -20.41
C GLU A 196 -4.93 17.91 -21.46
N ALA A 197 -5.06 16.67 -21.98
CA ALA A 197 -4.17 16.19 -23.04
C ALA A 197 -4.28 17.04 -24.33
N SER A 198 -5.49 17.50 -24.67
CA SER A 198 -5.74 18.33 -25.85
C SER A 198 -5.19 19.75 -25.69
N LEU A 199 -5.35 20.35 -24.49
CA LEU A 199 -4.79 21.66 -24.17
C LEU A 199 -3.26 21.65 -24.19
N ALA A 200 -2.63 20.57 -23.72
CA ALA A 200 -1.18 20.42 -23.76
C ALA A 200 -0.63 20.21 -25.19
N ALA A 201 -1.50 19.95 -26.18
CA ALA A 201 -1.13 19.74 -27.58
C ALA A 201 -1.38 20.97 -28.47
N SER A 202 -1.97 22.03 -27.91
CA SER A 202 -2.25 23.31 -28.61
C SER A 202 -1.10 24.29 -28.44
#